data_8b5eea81c0ff08a01b81ec91cbe13bfd
#
_entry.id   8b5eea81c0ff08a01b81ec91cbe13bfd
#
_cell.length_a   1.000
_cell.length_b   1.000
_cell.length_c   1.000
_cell.angle_alpha   90.00
_cell.angle_beta   90.00
_cell.angle_gamma   90.00
#
_symmetry.space_group_name_H-M   'P 1'
#
loop_
_entity.id
_entity.type
_entity.pdbx_description
1 polymer ?
#
loop_
_entity_poly.entity_id
_entity_poly.type
_entity_poly.pdbx_seq_one_letter_code
_entity_poly.pdbx_strand_id
1 'polypeptide(L)'
;MDALKLLKQDHDEVKKMLSDLESTTERAEKTRTEGLATLKSELEVHEAIEEEIFYPALKDHPKTKDIALEGYEEHHVVDEIMGELEATDVTDETWGAKFKVMKENIEHHIEEEEGEMFTKARSVFSDDELETLGARMLELKKLGQQVRAGG
;
A
#
# COMPACT_ATOMS: atom_id res chain seq x y z
N MET A 1 17.88 6.92 0.19
CA MET A 1 16.64 7.06 0.98
C MET A 1 16.41 5.78 1.77
N ASP A 2 16.20 5.89 3.06
CA ASP A 2 15.95 4.70 3.86
C ASP A 2 14.56 4.10 3.61
N ALA A 3 14.37 2.85 4.05
CA ALA A 3 13.13 2.11 3.82
C ALA A 3 11.90 2.84 4.36
N LEU A 4 12.00 3.43 5.55
CA LEU A 4 10.85 4.05 6.21
C LEU A 4 10.42 5.33 5.50
N LYS A 5 11.37 6.12 5.00
CA LYS A 5 11.06 7.32 4.22
C LYS A 5 10.41 6.97 2.89
N LEU A 6 10.89 5.91 2.24
CA LEU A 6 10.30 5.43 0.99
C LEU A 6 8.84 5.04 1.19
N LEU A 7 8.57 4.24 2.23
CA LEU A 7 7.22 3.80 2.53
C LEU A 7 6.30 4.97 2.91
N LYS A 8 6.83 5.93 3.67
CA LYS A 8 6.06 7.13 4.04
C LYS A 8 5.64 7.94 2.80
N GLN A 9 6.54 8.10 1.84
CA GLN A 9 6.22 8.80 0.59
C GLN A 9 5.13 8.06 -0.20
N ASP A 10 5.22 6.73 -0.29
CA ASP A 10 4.19 5.92 -0.93
C ASP A 10 2.84 6.09 -0.23
N HIS A 11 2.84 6.09 1.10
CA HIS A 11 1.62 6.27 1.87
C HIS A 11 0.96 7.62 1.59
N ASP A 12 1.76 8.68 1.49
CA ASP A 12 1.23 10.02 1.22
C ASP A 12 0.58 10.09 -0.16
N GLU A 13 1.19 9.45 -1.17
CA GLU A 13 0.63 9.37 -2.51
C GLU A 13 -0.68 8.56 -2.54
N VAL A 14 -0.69 7.42 -1.85
CA VAL A 14 -1.89 6.58 -1.76
C VAL A 14 -3.03 7.34 -1.07
N LYS A 15 -2.75 8.02 0.03
CA LYS A 15 -3.75 8.82 0.74
C LYS A 15 -4.37 9.89 -0.16
N LYS A 16 -3.55 10.54 -0.99
CA LYS A 16 -4.04 11.54 -1.94
C LYS A 16 -4.97 10.92 -2.98
N MET A 17 -4.58 9.77 -3.53
CA MET A 17 -5.42 9.05 -4.50
C MET A 17 -6.75 8.62 -3.89
N LEU A 18 -6.72 8.13 -2.64
CA LEU A 18 -7.92 7.74 -1.91
C LEU A 18 -8.87 8.92 -1.69
N SER A 19 -8.30 10.06 -1.28
CA SER A 19 -9.09 11.28 -1.05
C SER A 19 -9.75 11.78 -2.34
N ASP A 20 -9.00 11.79 -3.44
CA ASP A 20 -9.50 12.23 -4.74
C ASP A 20 -10.66 11.34 -5.22
N LEU A 21 -10.55 10.02 -5.05
CA LEU A 21 -11.61 9.09 -5.45
C LEU A 21 -12.83 9.16 -4.53
N GLU A 22 -12.63 9.38 -3.24
CA GLU A 22 -13.74 9.49 -2.29
C GLU A 22 -14.65 10.67 -2.61
N SER A 23 -14.11 11.72 -3.18
CA SER A 23 -14.89 12.91 -3.53
C SER A 23 -15.70 12.76 -4.82
N THR A 24 -15.57 11.63 -5.54
CA THR A 24 -16.32 11.42 -6.78
C THR A 24 -17.73 10.91 -6.54
N THR A 25 -18.60 11.09 -7.53
CA THR A 25 -19.97 10.56 -7.53
C THR A 25 -20.14 9.59 -8.69
N GLU A 26 -21.31 8.96 -8.78
CA GLU A 26 -21.64 8.04 -9.88
C GLU A 26 -21.59 8.70 -11.26
N ARG A 27 -21.56 10.03 -11.34
CA ARG A 27 -21.44 10.78 -12.60
C ARG A 27 -19.99 10.81 -13.11
N ALA A 28 -19.02 10.55 -12.23
CA ALA A 28 -17.61 10.59 -12.56
C ALA A 28 -17.09 9.22 -13.01
N GLU A 29 -17.77 8.56 -13.94
CA GLU A 29 -17.44 7.21 -14.39
C GLU A 29 -16.00 7.06 -14.83
N LYS A 30 -15.53 7.96 -15.69
CA LYS A 30 -14.16 7.92 -16.20
C LYS A 30 -13.13 8.10 -15.08
N THR A 31 -13.36 9.08 -14.22
CA THR A 31 -12.47 9.38 -13.09
C THR A 31 -12.39 8.19 -12.14
N ARG A 32 -13.53 7.57 -11.82
CA ARG A 32 -13.56 6.38 -10.97
C ARG A 32 -12.85 5.20 -11.60
N THR A 33 -13.10 4.93 -12.87
CA THR A 33 -12.50 3.80 -13.59
C THR A 33 -10.98 3.95 -13.69
N GLU A 34 -10.51 5.09 -14.16
CA GLU A 34 -9.07 5.36 -14.33
C GLU A 34 -8.37 5.50 -12.99
N GLY A 35 -9.00 6.20 -12.05
CA GLY A 35 -8.43 6.42 -10.71
C GLY A 35 -8.28 5.13 -9.93
N LEU A 36 -9.27 4.24 -10.00
CA LEU A 36 -9.19 2.95 -9.33
C LEU A 36 -8.08 2.09 -9.93
N ALA A 37 -7.95 2.08 -11.27
CA ALA A 37 -6.88 1.34 -11.95
C ALA A 37 -5.49 1.85 -11.54
N THR A 38 -5.32 3.17 -11.44
CA THR A 38 -4.08 3.80 -11.01
C THR A 38 -3.77 3.46 -9.56
N LEU A 39 -4.77 3.56 -8.68
CA LEU A 39 -4.63 3.20 -7.26
C LEU A 39 -4.22 1.74 -7.09
N LYS A 40 -4.88 0.85 -7.82
CA LYS A 40 -4.56 -0.59 -7.78
C LYS A 40 -3.11 -0.83 -8.17
N SER A 41 -2.65 -0.21 -9.25
CA SER A 41 -1.28 -0.33 -9.73
C SER A 41 -0.27 0.13 -8.67
N GLU A 42 -0.52 1.28 -8.05
CA GLU A 42 0.33 1.81 -6.98
C GLU A 42 0.35 0.88 -5.76
N LEU A 43 -0.81 0.38 -5.35
CA LEU A 43 -0.90 -0.54 -4.22
C LEU A 43 -0.17 -1.85 -4.49
N GLU A 44 -0.29 -2.41 -5.69
CA GLU A 44 0.40 -3.65 -6.03
C GLU A 44 1.92 -3.50 -5.97
N VAL A 45 2.46 -2.39 -6.48
CA VAL A 45 3.90 -2.12 -6.40
C VAL A 45 4.33 -1.91 -4.95
N HIS A 46 3.55 -1.14 -4.18
CA HIS A 46 3.83 -0.88 -2.76
C HIS A 46 3.81 -2.17 -1.95
N GLU A 47 2.79 -3.01 -2.13
CA GLU A 47 2.71 -4.30 -1.43
C GLU A 47 3.88 -5.21 -1.80
N ALA A 48 4.28 -5.21 -3.09
CA ALA A 48 5.41 -6.02 -3.54
C ALA A 48 6.72 -5.64 -2.83
N ILE A 49 7.02 -4.35 -2.72
CA ILE A 49 8.26 -3.92 -2.05
C ILE A 49 8.25 -4.26 -0.56
N GLU A 50 7.08 -4.23 0.07
CA GLU A 50 6.96 -4.64 1.47
C GLU A 50 7.06 -6.16 1.61
N GLU A 51 6.32 -6.92 0.82
CA GLU A 51 6.23 -8.37 0.96
C GLU A 51 7.50 -9.10 0.50
N GLU A 52 8.21 -8.54 -0.45
CA GLU A 52 9.41 -9.18 -0.98
C GLU A 52 10.70 -8.75 -0.29
N ILE A 53 10.73 -7.56 0.33
CA ILE A 53 11.96 -7.02 0.92
C ILE A 53 11.78 -6.64 2.39
N PHE A 54 10.85 -5.76 2.70
CA PHE A 54 10.73 -5.17 4.04
C PHE A 54 10.21 -6.18 5.08
N TYR A 55 9.08 -6.80 4.80
CA TYR A 55 8.49 -7.77 5.73
C TYR A 55 9.38 -9.00 5.96
N PRO A 56 10.03 -9.57 4.94
CA PRO A 56 10.97 -10.67 5.19
C PRO A 56 12.10 -10.27 6.14
N ALA A 57 12.65 -9.06 6.01
CA ALA A 57 13.68 -8.56 6.92
C ALA A 57 13.15 -8.42 8.35
N LEU A 58 11.91 -7.93 8.52
CA LEU A 58 11.26 -7.84 9.83
C LEU A 58 11.00 -9.20 10.45
N LYS A 59 10.65 -10.20 9.64
CA LYS A 59 10.37 -11.56 10.11
C LYS A 59 11.60 -12.24 10.71
N ASP A 60 12.80 -11.80 10.33
CA ASP A 60 14.06 -12.39 10.84
C ASP A 60 14.35 -11.95 12.29
N HIS A 61 13.61 -11.01 12.83
CA HIS A 61 13.78 -10.55 14.22
C HIS A 61 12.54 -10.91 15.05
N PRO A 62 12.70 -11.56 16.20
CA PRO A 62 11.57 -11.94 17.05
C PRO A 62 10.67 -10.76 17.43
N LYS A 63 11.27 -9.57 17.60
CA LYS A 63 10.56 -8.36 18.03
C LYS A 63 9.61 -7.81 16.96
N THR A 64 9.89 -8.08 15.68
CA THR A 64 9.14 -7.52 14.55
C THR A 64 8.41 -8.57 13.71
N LYS A 65 8.59 -9.85 14.04
CA LYS A 65 8.01 -10.93 13.25
C LYS A 65 6.48 -10.87 13.22
N ASP A 66 5.83 -10.74 14.38
CA ASP A 66 4.37 -10.80 14.46
C ASP A 66 3.72 -9.62 13.71
N ILE A 67 4.29 -8.42 13.83
CA ILE A 67 3.72 -7.25 13.14
C ILE A 67 3.89 -7.36 11.63
N ALA A 68 4.96 -8.00 11.16
CA ALA A 68 5.14 -8.28 9.74
C ALA A 68 4.08 -9.27 9.24
N LEU A 69 3.82 -10.33 10.00
CA LEU A 69 2.79 -11.31 9.65
C LEU A 69 1.41 -10.65 9.55
N GLU A 70 1.08 -9.76 10.47
CA GLU A 70 -0.16 -8.98 10.41
C GLU A 70 -0.20 -8.12 9.14
N GLY A 71 0.92 -7.55 8.73
CA GLY A 71 1.02 -6.75 7.50
C GLY A 71 0.58 -7.53 6.27
N TYR A 72 1.04 -8.77 6.12
CA TYR A 72 0.62 -9.64 5.02
C TYR A 72 -0.90 -9.85 5.03
N GLU A 73 -1.48 -10.11 6.19
CA GLU A 73 -2.91 -10.35 6.32
C GLU A 73 -3.74 -9.11 6.02
N GLU A 74 -3.26 -7.94 6.43
CA GLU A 74 -3.92 -6.67 6.12
C GLU A 74 -3.91 -6.39 4.62
N HIS A 75 -2.80 -6.69 3.93
CA HIS A 75 -2.74 -6.61 2.47
C HIS A 75 -3.77 -7.53 1.82
N HIS A 76 -3.90 -8.74 2.33
CA HIS A 76 -4.86 -9.71 1.82
C HIS A 76 -6.30 -9.18 1.90
N VAL A 77 -6.67 -8.59 3.01
CA VAL A 77 -8.01 -8.00 3.19
C VAL A 77 -8.26 -6.88 2.17
N VAL A 78 -7.28 -5.99 1.99
CA VAL A 78 -7.39 -4.90 1.02
C VAL A 78 -7.52 -5.43 -0.41
N ASP A 79 -6.74 -6.45 -0.75
CA ASP A 79 -6.79 -7.07 -2.09
C ASP A 79 -8.15 -7.69 -2.37
N GLU A 80 -8.77 -8.32 -1.37
CA GLU A 80 -10.11 -8.89 -1.51
C GLU A 80 -11.17 -7.80 -1.76
N ILE A 81 -11.11 -6.72 -0.99
CA ILE A 81 -12.05 -5.60 -1.16
C ILE A 81 -11.83 -4.93 -2.53
N MET A 82 -10.58 -4.77 -2.95
CA MET A 82 -10.25 -4.23 -4.26
C MET A 82 -10.86 -5.09 -5.38
N GLY A 83 -10.76 -6.41 -5.26
CA GLY A 83 -11.36 -7.34 -6.22
C GLY A 83 -12.88 -7.19 -6.31
N GLU A 84 -13.56 -7.05 -5.18
CA GLU A 84 -14.99 -6.80 -5.15
C GLU A 84 -15.35 -5.46 -5.79
N LEU A 85 -14.57 -4.43 -5.50
CA LEU A 85 -14.78 -3.10 -6.04
C LEU A 85 -14.61 -3.07 -7.56
N GLU A 86 -13.59 -3.76 -8.08
CA GLU A 86 -13.37 -3.90 -9.52
C GLU A 86 -14.53 -4.60 -10.22
N ALA A 87 -15.17 -5.54 -9.54
CA ALA A 87 -16.32 -6.27 -10.06
C ALA A 87 -17.63 -5.48 -9.96
N THR A 88 -17.61 -4.33 -9.31
CA THR A 88 -18.77 -3.47 -9.10
C THR A 88 -18.75 -2.34 -10.12
N ASP A 89 -19.88 -2.11 -10.82
CA ASP A 89 -19.99 -1.00 -11.76
C ASP A 89 -19.79 0.32 -11.00
N VAL A 90 -19.02 1.25 -11.57
CA VAL A 90 -18.71 2.53 -10.94
C VAL A 90 -19.97 3.41 -10.74
N THR A 91 -21.07 3.10 -11.44
CA THR A 91 -22.35 3.77 -11.28
C THR A 91 -23.26 3.10 -10.25
N ASP A 92 -22.87 1.92 -9.77
CA ASP A 92 -23.66 1.19 -8.77
C ASP A 92 -23.66 1.97 -7.45
N GLU A 93 -24.84 2.02 -6.80
CA GLU A 93 -25.01 2.75 -5.55
C GLU A 93 -24.12 2.22 -4.42
N THR A 94 -23.66 0.96 -4.51
CA THR A 94 -22.80 0.36 -3.49
C THR A 94 -21.31 0.65 -3.70
N TRP A 95 -20.93 1.18 -4.87
CA TRP A 95 -19.53 1.43 -5.18
C TRP A 95 -18.87 2.36 -4.14
N GLY A 96 -19.53 3.47 -3.84
CA GLY A 96 -19.02 4.45 -2.87
C GLY A 96 -18.83 3.85 -1.47
N ALA A 97 -19.79 3.03 -1.02
CA ALA A 97 -19.71 2.36 0.27
C ALA A 97 -18.56 1.34 0.32
N LYS A 98 -18.39 0.56 -0.73
CA LYS A 98 -17.28 -0.40 -0.85
C LYS A 98 -15.94 0.31 -0.88
N PHE A 99 -15.85 1.40 -1.63
CA PHE A 99 -14.64 2.22 -1.69
C PHE A 99 -14.29 2.78 -0.31
N LYS A 100 -15.27 3.31 0.41
CA LYS A 100 -15.07 3.87 1.75
C LYS A 100 -14.50 2.83 2.72
N VAL A 101 -15.05 1.62 2.70
CA VAL A 101 -14.57 0.53 3.57
C VAL A 101 -13.14 0.17 3.21
N MET A 102 -12.81 0.09 1.93
CA MET A 102 -11.43 -0.16 1.49
C MET A 102 -10.49 0.95 1.95
N LYS A 103 -10.89 2.20 1.78
CA LYS A 103 -10.11 3.37 2.21
C LYS A 103 -9.81 3.31 3.70
N GLU A 104 -10.82 3.01 4.52
CA GLU A 104 -10.66 2.90 5.98
C GLU A 104 -9.65 1.80 6.34
N ASN A 105 -9.69 0.66 5.67
CA ASN A 105 -8.75 -0.43 5.90
C ASN A 105 -7.32 -0.04 5.50
N ILE A 106 -7.16 0.63 4.36
CA ILE A 106 -5.84 1.09 3.91
C ILE A 106 -5.28 2.13 4.88
N GLU A 107 -6.07 3.10 5.27
CA GLU A 107 -5.63 4.15 6.19
C GLU A 107 -5.27 3.61 7.56
N HIS A 108 -6.03 2.65 8.06
CA HIS A 108 -5.74 1.98 9.33
C HIS A 108 -4.40 1.23 9.27
N HIS A 109 -4.17 0.49 8.18
CA HIS A 109 -2.91 -0.21 7.94
C HIS A 109 -1.73 0.77 7.89
N ILE A 110 -1.89 1.89 7.19
CA ILE A 110 -0.85 2.93 7.11
C ILE A 110 -0.54 3.49 8.50
N GLU A 111 -1.56 3.77 9.29
CA GLU A 111 -1.39 4.30 10.67
C GLU A 111 -0.61 3.32 11.55
N GLU A 112 -0.96 2.05 11.52
CA GLU A 112 -0.25 1.02 12.30
C GLU A 112 1.19 0.87 11.83
N GLU A 113 1.40 0.89 10.51
CA GLU A 113 2.72 0.73 9.94
C GLU A 113 3.63 1.91 10.30
N GLU A 114 3.18 3.14 10.10
CA GLU A 114 3.98 4.33 10.43
C GLU A 114 4.17 4.52 11.93
N GLY A 115 3.23 4.07 12.72
CA GLY A 115 3.33 4.14 14.18
C GLY A 115 4.14 2.99 14.74
N GLU A 116 3.50 1.86 14.96
CA GLU A 116 4.10 0.72 15.66
C GLU A 116 5.20 0.02 14.88
N MET A 117 4.94 -0.30 13.60
CA MET A 117 5.90 -1.07 12.79
C MET A 117 7.21 -0.29 12.57
N PHE A 118 7.12 0.98 12.20
CA PHE A 118 8.31 1.81 11.99
C PHE A 118 9.11 1.99 13.27
N THR A 119 8.44 2.20 14.40
CA THR A 119 9.11 2.32 15.70
C THR A 119 9.87 1.05 16.05
N LYS A 120 9.25 -0.12 15.86
CA LYS A 120 9.91 -1.41 16.11
C LYS A 120 11.04 -1.67 15.12
N ALA A 121 10.86 -1.29 13.86
CA ALA A 121 11.90 -1.43 12.84
C ALA A 121 13.16 -0.65 13.22
N ARG A 122 13.01 0.58 13.71
CA ARG A 122 14.15 1.38 14.18
C ARG A 122 14.86 0.76 15.36
N SER A 123 14.20 -0.07 16.13
CA SER A 123 14.82 -0.74 17.28
C SER A 123 15.61 -1.98 16.91
N VAL A 124 15.38 -2.56 15.73
CA VAL A 124 16.08 -3.79 15.28
C VAL A 124 17.03 -3.55 14.10
N PHE A 125 16.85 -2.47 13.33
CA PHE A 125 17.74 -2.13 12.21
C PHE A 125 18.55 -0.87 12.53
N SER A 126 19.84 -0.90 12.14
CA SER A 126 20.68 0.29 12.14
C SER A 126 20.26 1.22 10.98
N ASP A 127 20.74 2.47 11.02
CA ASP A 127 20.51 3.42 9.93
C ASP A 127 21.03 2.89 8.60
N ASP A 128 22.22 2.25 8.62
CA ASP A 128 22.83 1.65 7.42
C ASP A 128 21.98 0.51 6.88
N GLU A 129 21.42 -0.33 7.76
CA GLU A 129 20.55 -1.42 7.37
C GLU A 129 19.26 -0.89 6.71
N LEU A 130 18.67 0.17 7.29
CA LEU A 130 17.48 0.80 6.71
C LEU A 130 17.77 1.44 5.36
N GLU A 131 18.96 2.03 5.17
CA GLU A 131 19.38 2.58 3.88
C GLU A 131 19.56 1.46 2.84
N THR A 132 20.15 0.34 3.22
CA THR A 132 20.33 -0.81 2.33
C THR A 132 18.98 -1.39 1.91
N LEU A 133 18.07 -1.56 2.85
CA LEU A 133 16.71 -2.01 2.55
C LEU A 133 16.01 -1.02 1.61
N GLY A 134 16.12 0.27 1.90
CA GLY A 134 15.50 1.31 1.09
C GLY A 134 16.00 1.31 -0.35
N ALA A 135 17.30 1.11 -0.55
CA ALA A 135 17.89 1.03 -1.90
C ALA A 135 17.32 -0.15 -2.69
N ARG A 136 17.23 -1.32 -2.05
CA ARG A 136 16.65 -2.52 -2.67
C ARG A 136 15.18 -2.33 -2.99
N MET A 137 14.44 -1.74 -2.07
CA MET A 137 13.00 -1.45 -2.24
C MET A 137 12.77 -0.46 -3.39
N LEU A 138 13.59 0.58 -3.48
CA LEU A 138 13.48 1.57 -4.55
C LEU A 138 13.75 0.95 -5.92
N GLU A 139 14.74 0.07 -6.02
CA GLU A 139 15.04 -0.64 -7.26
C GLU A 139 13.87 -1.51 -7.70
N LEU A 140 13.28 -2.27 -6.78
CA LEU A 140 12.11 -3.10 -7.06
C LEU A 140 10.91 -2.24 -7.46
N LYS A 141 10.72 -1.11 -6.79
CA LYS A 141 9.65 -0.16 -7.12
C LYS A 141 9.77 0.33 -8.56
N LYS A 142 10.97 0.74 -8.98
CA LYS A 142 11.22 1.20 -10.35
C LYS A 142 10.93 0.12 -11.38
N LEU A 143 11.33 -1.11 -11.11
CA LEU A 143 11.05 -2.26 -11.98
C LEU A 143 9.55 -2.52 -12.07
N GLY A 144 8.84 -2.49 -10.95
CA GLY A 144 7.38 -2.67 -10.91
C GLY A 144 6.65 -1.60 -11.70
N GLN A 145 7.07 -0.36 -11.57
CA GLN A 145 6.48 0.77 -12.32
C GLN A 145 6.74 0.64 -13.83
N GLN A 146 7.92 0.21 -14.24
CA GLN A 146 8.25 -0.01 -15.64
C GLN A 146 7.41 -1.11 -16.27
N VAL A 147 7.24 -2.23 -15.57
CA VAL A 147 6.43 -3.35 -16.04
C VAL A 147 4.98 -2.91 -16.23
N ARG A 148 4.41 -2.17 -15.29
CA ARG A 148 3.03 -1.71 -15.36
C ARG A 148 2.84 -0.64 -16.43
N ALA A 149 3.80 0.25 -16.63
CA ALA A 149 3.76 1.26 -17.68
C ALA A 149 3.88 0.64 -19.07
N GLY A 150 4.63 -0.46 -19.21
CA GLY A 150 4.80 -1.19 -20.46
C GLY A 150 3.67 -2.16 -20.77
N GLY A 151 2.82 -2.44 -19.78
CA GLY A 151 1.68 -3.32 -19.94
C GLY A 151 0.39 -2.57 -20.09
#